data_c7fc98042bcb15ecb830991e02fcf8af
#
_entry.id   c7fc98042bcb15ecb830991e02fcf8af
#
_cell.length_a   1.000
_cell.length_b   1.000
_cell.length_c   1.000
_cell.angle_alpha   90.00
_cell.angle_beta   90.00
_cell.angle_gamma   90.00
#
_symmetry.space_group_name_H-M   'P 1'
#
loop_
_entity.id
_entity.type
_entity.pdbx_description
1 polymer ?
#
loop_
_entity_poly.entity_id
_entity_poly.type
_entity_poly.pdbx_seq_one_letter_code
_entity_poly.pdbx_strand_id
1 'polypeptide(L)'
;MWKVTHRALFDACLAGLENDATVVAMREIPQHVKGVNCYDHCLFVSYLSFTFCRLLGLDYRAAARAGLLHDLYLQHWEDTDVGKFERLLLHPKLALQNAQVFGLSEKEADIILKHMWPLTRPLPSFKESYLVSAADKIAATLEMAHLFRVLGIRKNILLLGAPKLLPAWYG
;
A
#
# COMPACT_ATOMS: atom_id res chain seq x y z
N MET A 1 10.77 -8.48 17.22
CA MET A 1 9.61 -7.57 17.08
C MET A 1 9.94 -6.56 15.99
N TRP A 2 9.11 -6.45 14.95
CA TRP A 2 9.27 -5.47 13.87
C TRP A 2 9.14 -4.03 14.39
N LYS A 3 10.04 -3.14 13.96
CA LYS A 3 10.06 -1.75 14.40
C LYS A 3 10.04 -0.83 13.18
N VAL A 4 9.30 0.26 13.28
CA VAL A 4 9.34 1.36 12.31
C VAL A 4 10.61 2.15 12.50
N THR A 5 11.41 2.27 11.44
CA THR A 5 12.61 3.10 11.37
C THR A 5 12.40 4.21 10.35
N HIS A 6 13.14 5.31 10.46
CA HIS A 6 13.06 6.45 9.51
C HIS A 6 11.64 7.02 9.31
N ARG A 7 10.83 7.04 10.37
CA ARG A 7 9.43 7.48 10.37
C ARG A 7 9.25 8.85 9.69
N ALA A 8 10.01 9.86 10.08
CA ALA A 8 9.89 11.22 9.54
C ALA A 8 10.14 11.27 8.03
N LEU A 9 11.11 10.48 7.55
CA LEU A 9 11.41 10.39 6.11
C LEU A 9 10.29 9.69 5.35
N PHE A 10 9.75 8.63 5.90
CA PHE A 10 8.60 7.92 5.33
C PHE A 10 7.37 8.82 5.23
N ASP A 11 7.04 9.51 6.33
CA ASP A 11 5.94 10.47 6.37
C ASP A 11 6.11 11.58 5.33
N ALA A 12 7.34 12.09 5.14
CA ALA A 12 7.64 13.08 4.11
C ALA A 12 7.46 12.53 2.69
N CYS A 13 7.64 11.20 2.47
CA CYS A 13 7.35 10.59 1.18
C CYS A 13 5.85 10.58 0.87
N LEU A 14 5.01 10.33 1.86
CA LEU A 14 3.55 10.29 1.69
C LEU A 14 2.94 11.70 1.59
N ALA A 15 3.57 12.70 2.22
CA ALA A 15 3.15 14.11 2.18
C ALA A 15 1.67 14.33 2.57
N GLY A 16 1.15 13.54 3.50
CA GLY A 16 -0.24 13.62 3.97
C GLY A 16 -1.23 12.74 3.20
N LEU A 17 -0.78 12.04 2.17
CA LEU A 17 -1.61 11.14 1.35
C LEU A 17 -2.33 10.08 2.21
N GLU A 18 -1.70 9.63 3.29
CA GLU A 18 -2.26 8.67 4.25
C GLU A 18 -3.48 9.19 5.02
N ASN A 19 -3.74 10.50 4.97
CA ASN A 19 -4.88 11.16 5.61
C ASN A 19 -5.92 11.65 4.60
N ASP A 20 -5.69 11.45 3.30
CA ASP A 20 -6.68 11.80 2.28
C ASP A 20 -7.95 10.97 2.46
N ALA A 21 -9.12 11.60 2.30
CA ALA A 21 -10.41 10.96 2.55
C ALA A 21 -10.62 9.72 1.65
N THR A 22 -10.17 9.77 0.39
CA THR A 22 -10.28 8.66 -0.56
C THR A 22 -9.39 7.48 -0.14
N VAL A 23 -8.18 7.78 0.34
CA VAL A 23 -7.25 6.76 0.84
C VAL A 23 -7.75 6.16 2.16
N VAL A 24 -8.25 7.00 3.07
CA VAL A 24 -8.82 6.55 4.36
C VAL A 24 -10.07 5.67 4.15
N ALA A 25 -10.86 5.89 3.10
CA ALA A 25 -12.01 5.06 2.76
C ALA A 25 -11.66 3.57 2.55
N MET A 26 -10.40 3.25 2.22
CA MET A 26 -9.93 1.86 2.16
C MET A 26 -10.06 1.11 3.51
N ARG A 27 -10.28 1.79 4.62
CA ARG A 27 -10.54 1.15 5.93
C ARG A 27 -11.83 0.35 5.96
N GLU A 28 -12.79 0.69 5.11
CA GLU A 28 -14.06 -0.01 4.98
C GLU A 28 -13.96 -1.25 4.08
N ILE A 29 -12.88 -1.40 3.33
CA ILE A 29 -12.68 -2.50 2.41
C ILE A 29 -11.94 -3.66 3.13
N PRO A 30 -12.56 -4.85 3.24
CA PRO A 30 -11.89 -6.02 3.80
C PRO A 30 -10.75 -6.49 2.91
N GLN A 31 -9.66 -6.97 3.53
CA GLN A 31 -8.50 -7.52 2.84
C GLN A 31 -8.41 -9.05 3.03
N HIS A 32 -7.25 -9.65 2.87
CA HIS A 32 -7.02 -11.11 2.80
C HIS A 32 -7.58 -11.92 3.96
N VAL A 33 -7.63 -11.34 5.17
CA VAL A 33 -8.09 -12.04 6.38
C VAL A 33 -8.94 -11.15 7.27
N LYS A 34 -9.83 -11.78 8.05
CA LYS A 34 -10.67 -11.07 9.01
C LYS A 34 -9.83 -10.22 9.98
N GLY A 35 -10.13 -8.94 10.05
CA GLY A 35 -9.48 -7.98 10.95
C GLY A 35 -8.28 -7.24 10.34
N VAL A 36 -8.03 -7.42 9.06
CA VAL A 36 -7.13 -6.56 8.24
C VAL A 36 -7.99 -5.89 7.17
N ASN A 37 -7.90 -4.59 7.07
CA ASN A 37 -8.53 -3.80 6.02
C ASN A 37 -7.52 -3.41 4.95
N CYS A 38 -8.00 -2.96 3.79
CA CYS A 38 -7.18 -2.58 2.65
C CYS A 38 -6.20 -1.43 3.00
N TYR A 39 -6.63 -0.46 3.79
CA TYR A 39 -5.76 0.65 4.22
C TYR A 39 -4.56 0.17 5.04
N ASP A 40 -4.77 -0.68 6.05
CA ASP A 40 -3.70 -1.20 6.91
C ASP A 40 -2.71 -2.06 6.11
N HIS A 41 -3.22 -2.87 5.17
CA HIS A 41 -2.42 -3.63 4.22
C HIS A 41 -1.57 -2.68 3.34
N CYS A 42 -2.19 -1.72 2.66
CA CYS A 42 -1.50 -0.79 1.78
C CYS A 42 -0.46 0.06 2.51
N LEU A 43 -0.74 0.48 3.73
CA LEU A 43 0.22 1.23 4.54
C LEU A 43 1.44 0.37 4.92
N PHE A 44 1.23 -0.92 5.18
CA PHE A 44 2.33 -1.85 5.43
C PHE A 44 3.15 -2.12 4.17
N VAL A 45 2.51 -2.36 3.03
CA VAL A 45 3.18 -2.50 1.73
C VAL A 45 3.98 -1.24 1.39
N SER A 46 3.40 -0.07 1.58
CA SER A 46 4.06 1.23 1.42
C SER A 46 5.35 1.34 2.23
N TYR A 47 5.29 0.98 3.51
CA TYR A 47 6.45 1.06 4.40
C TYR A 47 7.53 0.01 4.07
N LEU A 48 7.15 -1.22 3.71
CA LEU A 48 8.09 -2.24 3.24
C LEU A 48 8.79 -1.79 1.95
N SER A 49 8.02 -1.29 1.00
CA SER A 49 8.52 -0.79 -0.29
C SER A 49 9.49 0.38 -0.11
N PHE A 50 9.13 1.33 0.75
CA PHE A 50 10.02 2.41 1.19
C PHE A 50 11.35 1.86 1.71
N THR A 51 11.27 0.89 2.62
CA THR A 51 12.45 0.32 3.26
C THR A 51 13.35 -0.41 2.26
N PHE A 52 12.77 -1.25 1.40
CA PHE A 52 13.52 -2.02 0.41
C PHE A 52 14.17 -1.11 -0.63
N CYS A 53 13.41 -0.16 -1.19
CA CYS A 53 13.95 0.76 -2.19
C CYS A 53 15.02 1.66 -1.59
N ARG A 54 14.85 2.13 -0.35
CA ARG A 54 15.86 2.94 0.33
C ARG A 54 17.17 2.17 0.56
N LEU A 55 17.09 0.90 0.99
CA LEU A 55 18.26 0.06 1.19
C LEU A 55 19.03 -0.22 -0.10
N LEU A 56 18.32 -0.27 -1.23
CA LEU A 56 18.88 -0.55 -2.55
C LEU A 56 19.25 0.72 -3.35
N GLY A 57 19.09 1.92 -2.76
CA GLY A 57 19.39 3.18 -3.43
C GLY A 57 18.45 3.52 -4.59
N LEU A 58 17.21 2.98 -4.56
CA LEU A 58 16.17 3.20 -5.55
C LEU A 58 15.23 4.32 -5.11
N ASP A 59 14.24 4.65 -5.98
CA ASP A 59 13.26 5.68 -5.70
C ASP A 59 12.24 5.23 -4.64
N TYR A 60 12.67 5.35 -3.37
CA TYR A 60 11.83 4.99 -2.23
C TYR A 60 10.61 5.89 -2.04
N ARG A 61 10.62 7.12 -2.60
CA ARG A 61 9.46 8.03 -2.56
C ARG A 61 8.34 7.51 -3.45
N ALA A 62 8.65 7.24 -4.72
CA ALA A 62 7.68 6.65 -5.64
C ALA A 62 7.16 5.30 -5.12
N ALA A 63 8.06 4.44 -4.59
CA ALA A 63 7.68 3.15 -4.03
C ALA A 63 6.74 3.27 -2.81
N ALA A 64 6.99 4.24 -1.90
CA ALA A 64 6.14 4.48 -0.75
C ALA A 64 4.74 4.96 -1.17
N ARG A 65 4.67 5.98 -2.04
CA ARG A 65 3.40 6.54 -2.51
C ARG A 65 2.58 5.51 -3.29
N ALA A 66 3.19 4.87 -4.28
CA ALA A 66 2.51 3.86 -5.08
C ALA A 66 2.15 2.62 -4.26
N GLY A 67 2.98 2.23 -3.29
CA GLY A 67 2.67 1.15 -2.36
C GLY A 67 1.45 1.44 -1.46
N LEU A 68 1.19 2.72 -1.11
CA LEU A 68 -0.04 3.10 -0.40
C LEU A 68 -1.27 3.07 -1.32
N LEU A 69 -1.09 3.33 -2.61
CA LEU A 69 -2.18 3.48 -3.57
C LEU A 69 -2.44 2.22 -4.42
N HIS A 70 -1.63 1.17 -4.29
CA HIS A 70 -1.66 0.04 -5.23
C HIS A 70 -2.99 -0.70 -5.26
N ASP A 71 -3.72 -0.71 -4.15
CA ASP A 71 -5.03 -1.35 -3.98
C ASP A 71 -6.17 -0.33 -3.75
N LEU A 72 -6.04 0.90 -4.25
CA LEU A 72 -7.08 1.94 -4.15
C LEU A 72 -8.26 1.66 -5.11
N TYR A 73 -8.80 0.43 -5.09
CA TYR A 73 -9.93 0.05 -5.96
C TYR A 73 -11.30 0.44 -5.40
N LEU A 74 -11.47 0.66 -4.10
CA LEU A 74 -12.69 1.11 -3.40
C LEU A 74 -13.97 0.30 -3.71
N GLN A 75 -13.81 -0.93 -4.18
CA GLN A 75 -14.91 -1.80 -4.59
C GLN A 75 -15.19 -2.85 -3.53
N HIS A 76 -16.43 -2.94 -3.08
CA HIS A 76 -16.91 -4.08 -2.29
C HIS A 76 -17.22 -5.24 -3.24
N TRP A 77 -16.27 -6.17 -3.37
CA TRP A 77 -16.39 -7.29 -4.30
C TRP A 77 -17.50 -8.28 -3.96
N GLU A 78 -17.94 -8.26 -2.69
CA GLU A 78 -19.04 -9.10 -2.20
C GLU A 78 -20.37 -8.72 -2.85
N ASP A 79 -20.50 -7.46 -3.28
CA ASP A 79 -21.68 -6.90 -3.94
C ASP A 79 -21.66 -7.10 -5.46
N THR A 80 -20.71 -7.88 -5.99
CA THR A 80 -20.52 -8.05 -7.43
C THR A 80 -20.47 -9.52 -7.84
N ASP A 81 -20.92 -9.81 -9.05
CA ASP A 81 -20.82 -11.14 -9.67
C ASP A 81 -19.42 -11.44 -10.26
N VAL A 82 -18.44 -10.54 -10.03
CA VAL A 82 -17.08 -10.67 -10.56
C VAL A 82 -16.36 -11.83 -9.90
N GLY A 83 -15.89 -12.79 -10.69
CA GLY A 83 -15.17 -13.96 -10.21
C GLY A 83 -13.81 -13.62 -9.57
N LYS A 84 -13.33 -14.43 -8.64
CA LYS A 84 -12.07 -14.19 -7.93
C LYS A 84 -10.88 -13.95 -8.86
N PHE A 85 -10.76 -14.71 -9.94
CA PHE A 85 -9.69 -14.55 -10.92
C PHE A 85 -9.79 -13.22 -11.68
N GLU A 86 -11.00 -12.83 -12.05
CA GLU A 86 -11.26 -11.59 -12.75
C GLU A 86 -10.94 -10.38 -11.87
N ARG A 87 -11.23 -10.45 -10.57
CA ARG A 87 -10.83 -9.41 -9.59
C ARG A 87 -9.31 -9.16 -9.60
N LEU A 88 -8.49 -10.23 -9.68
CA LEU A 88 -7.03 -10.11 -9.76
C LEU A 88 -6.56 -9.32 -11.00
N LEU A 89 -7.35 -9.32 -12.08
CA LEU A 89 -7.03 -8.60 -13.30
C LEU A 89 -7.59 -7.17 -13.31
N LEU A 90 -8.70 -6.94 -12.59
CA LEU A 90 -9.43 -5.66 -12.61
C LEU A 90 -8.93 -4.67 -11.55
N HIS A 91 -8.65 -5.14 -10.30
CA HIS A 91 -8.34 -4.22 -9.22
C HIS A 91 -7.12 -3.31 -9.49
N PRO A 92 -6.01 -3.74 -10.17
CA PRO A 92 -4.91 -2.84 -10.45
C PRO A 92 -5.30 -1.69 -11.39
N LYS A 93 -6.22 -1.96 -12.31
CA LYS A 93 -6.73 -0.93 -13.24
C LYS A 93 -7.62 0.06 -12.52
N LEU A 94 -8.51 -0.41 -11.66
CA LEU A 94 -9.37 0.43 -10.83
C LEU A 94 -8.54 1.26 -9.85
N ALA A 95 -7.56 0.64 -9.20
CA ALA A 95 -6.64 1.35 -8.31
C ALA A 95 -5.88 2.45 -9.05
N LEU A 96 -5.35 2.17 -10.25
CA LEU A 96 -4.69 3.18 -11.08
C LEU A 96 -5.64 4.32 -11.45
N GLN A 97 -6.85 4.00 -11.88
CA GLN A 97 -7.87 4.99 -12.25
C GLN A 97 -8.20 5.91 -11.07
N ASN A 98 -8.44 5.35 -9.90
CA ASN A 98 -8.75 6.12 -8.68
C ASN A 98 -7.56 6.94 -8.19
N ALA A 99 -6.34 6.42 -8.36
CA ALA A 99 -5.13 7.09 -7.90
C ALA A 99 -4.67 8.25 -8.81
N GLN A 100 -5.19 8.39 -10.02
CA GLN A 100 -4.78 9.46 -10.96
C GLN A 100 -4.95 10.88 -10.40
N VAL A 101 -5.93 11.09 -9.54
CA VAL A 101 -6.19 12.39 -8.89
C VAL A 101 -5.02 12.89 -8.04
N PHE A 102 -4.10 12.00 -7.65
CA PHE A 102 -2.93 12.31 -6.84
C PHE A 102 -1.68 12.69 -7.64
N GLY A 103 -1.81 12.90 -8.95
CA GLY A 103 -0.71 13.35 -9.80
C GLY A 103 0.43 12.34 -9.88
N LEU A 104 0.13 11.10 -10.30
CA LEU A 104 1.09 10.01 -10.39
C LEU A 104 2.19 10.28 -11.41
N SER A 105 3.43 9.96 -11.07
CA SER A 105 4.51 9.79 -12.04
C SER A 105 4.30 8.52 -12.87
N GLU A 106 4.99 8.42 -14.02
CA GLU A 106 4.99 7.20 -14.85
C GLU A 106 5.40 5.96 -14.05
N LYS A 107 6.39 6.09 -13.17
CA LYS A 107 6.86 5.02 -12.30
C LYS A 107 5.79 4.59 -11.30
N GLU A 108 5.11 5.53 -10.65
CA GLU A 108 4.02 5.22 -9.72
C GLU A 108 2.85 4.53 -10.43
N ALA A 109 2.50 4.97 -11.63
CA ALA A 109 1.48 4.33 -12.45
C ALA A 109 1.87 2.89 -12.85
N ASP A 110 3.13 2.67 -13.23
CA ASP A 110 3.65 1.33 -13.55
C ASP A 110 3.59 0.40 -12.33
N ILE A 111 3.99 0.90 -11.16
CA ILE A 111 3.92 0.15 -9.89
C ILE A 111 2.48 -0.28 -9.62
N ILE A 112 1.53 0.65 -9.63
CA ILE A 112 0.12 0.37 -9.32
C ILE A 112 -0.46 -0.62 -10.33
N LEU A 113 -0.25 -0.40 -11.61
CA LEU A 113 -0.83 -1.25 -12.67
C LEU A 113 -0.27 -2.67 -12.68
N LYS A 114 1.00 -2.84 -12.28
CA LYS A 114 1.73 -4.09 -12.48
C LYS A 114 2.10 -4.79 -11.15
N HIS A 115 1.58 -4.35 -10.01
CA HIS A 115 1.91 -4.95 -8.71
C HIS A 115 1.52 -6.44 -8.62
N MET A 116 0.55 -6.90 -9.41
CA MET A 116 0.14 -8.31 -9.46
C MET A 116 1.12 -9.21 -10.22
N TRP A 117 2.21 -8.69 -10.80
CA TRP A 117 3.22 -9.54 -11.41
C TRP A 117 3.79 -10.55 -10.38
N PRO A 118 4.06 -11.84 -10.76
CA PRO A 118 3.97 -12.44 -12.08
C PRO A 118 2.61 -13.03 -12.44
N LEU A 119 1.56 -12.84 -11.63
CA LEU A 119 0.22 -13.39 -11.89
C LEU A 119 -0.45 -12.72 -13.10
N THR A 120 -0.13 -11.46 -13.34
CA THR A 120 -0.60 -10.72 -14.52
C THR A 120 0.55 -10.48 -15.50
N ARG A 121 0.20 -10.33 -16.79
CA ARG A 121 1.18 -10.25 -17.87
C ARG A 121 1.48 -8.81 -18.13
N PRO A 122 1.63 -7.76 -17.97
CA PRO A 122 2.73 -6.90 -18.41
C PRO A 122 3.90 -6.97 -17.41
N LEU A 123 5.10 -7.10 -17.94
CA LEU A 123 6.32 -7.01 -17.14
C LEU A 123 6.43 -5.60 -16.54
N PRO A 124 6.80 -5.48 -15.26
CA PRO A 124 7.18 -4.22 -14.66
C PRO A 124 8.31 -3.52 -15.44
N SER A 125 8.19 -2.20 -15.63
CA SER A 125 9.19 -1.42 -16.38
C SER A 125 10.28 -0.86 -15.46
N PHE A 126 10.02 -0.76 -14.16
CA PHE A 126 10.93 -0.19 -13.18
C PHE A 126 11.31 -1.22 -12.11
N LYS A 127 12.52 -1.10 -11.55
CA LYS A 127 12.98 -1.96 -10.46
C LYS A 127 12.10 -1.84 -9.21
N GLU A 128 11.61 -0.65 -8.94
CA GLU A 128 10.69 -0.38 -7.85
C GLU A 128 9.39 -1.16 -7.98
N SER A 129 8.88 -1.35 -9.19
CA SER A 129 7.64 -2.11 -9.44
C SER A 129 7.79 -3.58 -9.03
N TYR A 130 8.95 -4.19 -9.26
CA TYR A 130 9.25 -5.55 -8.76
C TYR A 130 9.30 -5.60 -7.24
N LEU A 131 9.90 -4.58 -6.61
CA LEU A 131 10.04 -4.54 -5.15
C LEU A 131 8.69 -4.30 -4.46
N VAL A 132 7.84 -3.44 -5.01
CA VAL A 132 6.49 -3.23 -4.47
C VAL A 132 5.65 -4.49 -4.65
N SER A 133 5.72 -5.15 -5.80
CA SER A 133 5.06 -6.45 -6.04
C SER A 133 5.53 -7.51 -5.04
N ALA A 134 6.83 -7.57 -4.72
CA ALA A 134 7.36 -8.48 -3.71
C ALA A 134 6.89 -8.10 -2.30
N ALA A 135 6.90 -6.81 -1.94
CA ALA A 135 6.44 -6.31 -0.66
C ALA A 135 4.96 -6.63 -0.41
N ASP A 136 4.11 -6.47 -1.43
CA ASP A 136 2.70 -6.86 -1.40
C ASP A 136 2.53 -8.35 -1.08
N LYS A 137 3.23 -9.23 -1.79
CA LYS A 137 3.14 -10.68 -1.56
C LYS A 137 3.67 -11.10 -0.19
N ILE A 138 4.72 -10.44 0.30
CA ILE A 138 5.21 -10.65 1.67
C ILE A 138 4.14 -10.24 2.67
N ALA A 139 3.52 -9.07 2.51
CA ALA A 139 2.46 -8.59 3.39
C ALA A 139 1.27 -9.55 3.40
N ALA A 140 0.75 -9.92 2.23
CA ALA A 140 -0.35 -10.87 2.09
C ALA A 140 -0.04 -12.23 2.73
N THR A 141 1.19 -12.74 2.56
CA THR A 141 1.61 -14.00 3.19
C THR A 141 1.63 -13.91 4.71
N LEU A 142 2.15 -12.82 5.27
CA LEU A 142 2.18 -12.61 6.72
C LEU A 142 0.78 -12.45 7.31
N GLU A 143 -0.13 -11.84 6.58
CA GLU A 143 -1.55 -11.71 6.95
C GLU A 143 -2.24 -13.07 6.95
N MET A 144 -2.12 -13.84 5.86
CA MET A 144 -2.72 -15.18 5.73
C MET A 144 -2.16 -16.19 6.75
N ALA A 145 -0.88 -16.06 7.09
CA ALA A 145 -0.25 -16.87 8.15
C ALA A 145 -0.58 -16.41 9.57
N HIS A 146 -1.44 -15.39 9.74
CA HIS A 146 -1.78 -14.77 11.04
C HIS A 146 -0.59 -14.23 11.84
N LEU A 147 0.56 -14.02 11.18
CA LEU A 147 1.78 -13.51 11.81
C LEU A 147 1.75 -12.00 12.06
N PHE A 148 0.81 -11.30 11.47
CA PHE A 148 0.63 -9.84 11.59
C PHE A 148 0.49 -9.38 13.05
N ARG A 149 -0.25 -10.16 13.86
CA ARG A 149 -0.42 -9.89 15.31
C ARG A 149 0.81 -10.31 16.11
N VAL A 150 1.36 -11.50 15.83
CA VAL A 150 2.50 -12.10 16.56
C VAL A 150 3.76 -11.24 16.44
N LEU A 151 4.04 -10.73 15.23
CA LEU A 151 5.18 -9.85 14.96
C LEU A 151 4.98 -8.41 15.42
N GLY A 152 3.79 -8.07 15.94
CA GLY A 152 3.46 -6.70 16.36
C GLY A 152 3.34 -5.71 15.20
N ILE A 153 3.17 -6.22 13.98
CA ILE A 153 3.06 -5.39 12.76
C ILE A 153 1.86 -4.46 12.86
N ARG A 154 0.69 -4.98 13.27
CA ARG A 154 -0.54 -4.20 13.42
C ARG A 154 -0.37 -2.99 14.33
N LYS A 155 0.29 -3.15 15.48
CA LYS A 155 0.54 -2.04 16.42
C LYS A 155 1.37 -0.93 15.77
N ASN A 156 2.39 -1.30 15.01
CA ASN A 156 3.27 -0.34 14.35
C ASN A 156 2.59 0.34 13.15
N ILE A 157 1.72 -0.36 12.41
CA ILE A 157 0.92 0.23 11.34
C ILE A 157 -0.07 1.25 11.90
N LEU A 158 -0.77 0.93 12.99
CA LEU A 158 -1.65 1.89 13.65
C LEU A 158 -0.92 3.16 14.07
N LEU A 159 0.35 3.03 14.49
CA LEU A 159 1.19 4.19 14.78
C LEU A 159 1.56 4.98 13.52
N LEU A 160 1.75 4.33 12.37
CA LEU A 160 2.00 5.01 11.09
C LEU A 160 0.78 5.79 10.59
N GLY A 161 -0.41 5.20 10.68
CA GLY A 161 -1.66 5.80 10.23
C GLY A 161 -2.35 6.70 11.28
N ALA A 162 -1.76 6.90 12.46
CA ALA A 162 -2.31 7.81 13.45
C ALA A 162 -2.14 9.27 13.01
N PRO A 163 -3.19 10.11 13.16
CA PRO A 163 -3.05 11.55 12.93
C PRO A 163 -1.89 12.09 13.77
N LYS A 164 -1.02 12.84 13.14
CA LYS A 164 0.00 13.58 13.90
C LYS A 164 -0.72 14.64 14.72
N LEU A 165 -0.77 14.49 16.02
CA LEU A 165 -1.09 15.59 16.91
C LEU A 165 -0.04 16.67 16.61
N LEU A 166 -0.46 17.75 15.95
CA LEU A 166 0.39 18.94 15.83
C LEU A 166 0.76 19.34 17.26
N PRO A 167 2.04 19.60 17.55
CA PRO A 167 2.40 20.12 18.86
C PRO A 167 1.61 21.41 19.09
N ALA A 168 1.01 21.56 20.24
CA ALA A 168 0.10 22.64 20.66
C ALA A 168 0.77 24.04 20.71
N TRP A 169 1.74 24.33 19.84
CA TRP A 169 2.54 25.55 19.81
C TRP A 169 2.20 26.48 18.62
N TYR A 170 1.11 26.22 17.89
CA TYR A 170 0.55 27.14 16.89
C TYR A 170 -0.90 27.47 17.29
N GLY A 171 -1.03 28.21 18.37
CA GLY A 171 -2.19 29.00 18.80
C GLY A 171 -1.76 30.40 19.07
#